data_e17212ee711baeb6faa6e206a948b27a
#
_entry.id   e17212ee711baeb6faa6e206a948b27a
#
_cell.length_a   1.000
_cell.length_b   1.000
_cell.length_c   1.000
_cell.angle_alpha   90.00
_cell.angle_beta   90.00
_cell.angle_gamma   90.00
#
_symmetry.space_group_name_H-M   'P 1'
#
loop_
_entity.id
_entity.type
_entity.pdbx_description
1 polymer ?
#
loop_
_entity_poly.entity_id
_entity_poly.type
_entity_poly.pdbx_seq_one_letter_code
_entity_poly.pdbx_strand_id
1 'polypeptide(L)'
;DFRAFQFGDSIEKISVTESLKNAHINHGINDFKLSENDLVIEESFHKSQMSTVLMVDISHSMILYGEDRITPAKKVAMALSEFIKTRYPKDSIDILVFGNDAWPIAIKDLPYLKVGPYHTNTVAGLSLAMDMLRRKRNTNKQIFMITDGKPSCLRLKDGRYYKNSNGLDPYITNQCY
;
A
#
# COMPACT_ATOMS: atom_id res chain seq x y z
N ASP A 1 -2.90 0.23 -24.00
CA ASP A 1 -2.17 1.18 -24.87
C ASP A 1 -1.35 0.39 -25.89
N PHE A 2 -1.15 0.98 -27.08
CA PHE A 2 -0.37 0.39 -28.15
C PHE A 2 0.92 1.16 -28.34
N ARG A 3 2.05 0.47 -28.57
CA ARG A 3 3.34 1.06 -28.96
C ARG A 3 4.04 0.23 -30.02
N ALA A 4 5.02 0.82 -30.70
CA ALA A 4 5.85 0.10 -31.64
C ALA A 4 6.64 -1.02 -30.94
N PHE A 5 6.83 -2.12 -31.64
CA PHE A 5 7.67 -3.24 -31.20
C PHE A 5 9.12 -2.80 -31.01
N GLN A 6 9.76 -3.33 -29.98
CA GLN A 6 11.19 -3.16 -29.74
C GLN A 6 11.85 -4.51 -29.53
N PHE A 7 13.09 -4.64 -29.94
CA PHE A 7 13.87 -5.86 -29.76
C PHE A 7 13.91 -6.28 -28.28
N GLY A 8 13.46 -7.51 -28.00
CA GLY A 8 13.32 -8.03 -26.64
C GLY A 8 11.89 -8.07 -26.10
N ASP A 9 10.91 -7.52 -26.83
CA ASP A 9 9.51 -7.66 -26.49
C ASP A 9 9.00 -9.10 -26.70
N SER A 10 8.05 -9.52 -25.88
CA SER A 10 7.41 -10.83 -26.01
C SER A 10 6.49 -10.86 -27.21
N ILE A 11 6.67 -11.85 -28.07
CA ILE A 11 5.85 -12.08 -29.28
C ILE A 11 4.37 -12.27 -28.95
N GLU A 12 4.07 -12.81 -27.78
CA GLU A 12 2.68 -13.04 -27.30
C GLU A 12 1.89 -11.74 -27.10
N LYS A 13 2.59 -10.60 -26.98
CA LYS A 13 1.97 -9.29 -26.79
C LYS A 13 1.77 -8.52 -28.10
N ILE A 14 2.11 -9.10 -29.24
CA ILE A 14 1.90 -8.47 -30.54
C ILE A 14 0.41 -8.39 -30.85
N SER A 15 -0.09 -7.17 -31.06
CA SER A 15 -1.43 -6.95 -31.57
C SER A 15 -1.43 -7.17 -33.07
N VAL A 16 -1.92 -8.34 -33.48
CA VAL A 16 -1.99 -8.70 -34.91
C VAL A 16 -2.84 -7.69 -35.71
N THR A 17 -3.97 -7.26 -35.15
CA THR A 17 -4.88 -6.32 -35.80
C THR A 17 -4.22 -4.97 -36.09
N GLU A 18 -3.57 -4.36 -35.11
CA GLU A 18 -2.92 -3.06 -35.27
C GLU A 18 -1.63 -3.18 -36.11
N SER A 19 -0.91 -4.29 -36.02
CA SER A 19 0.26 -4.55 -36.88
C SER A 19 -0.13 -4.69 -38.35
N LEU A 20 -1.19 -5.42 -38.67
CA LEU A 20 -1.71 -5.54 -40.03
C LEU A 20 -2.20 -4.19 -40.58
N LYS A 21 -2.85 -3.39 -39.75
CA LYS A 21 -3.30 -2.05 -40.11
C LYS A 21 -2.12 -1.14 -40.45
N ASN A 22 -1.05 -1.18 -39.65
CA ASN A 22 0.19 -0.43 -39.96
C ASN A 22 0.83 -0.91 -41.25
N ALA A 23 0.92 -2.22 -41.48
CA ALA A 23 1.44 -2.78 -42.72
C ALA A 23 0.64 -2.32 -43.95
N HIS A 24 -0.70 -2.25 -43.87
CA HIS A 24 -1.53 -1.71 -44.92
C HIS A 24 -1.30 -0.22 -45.19
N ILE A 25 -1.11 0.55 -44.13
CA ILE A 25 -0.81 1.98 -44.23
C ILE A 25 0.58 2.22 -44.89
N ASN A 26 1.58 1.43 -44.48
CA ASN A 26 2.95 1.63 -44.90
C ASN A 26 3.26 1.06 -46.29
N HIS A 27 2.63 -0.05 -46.66
CA HIS A 27 2.98 -0.78 -47.92
C HIS A 27 1.83 -0.81 -48.95
N GLY A 28 0.63 -0.39 -48.58
CA GLY A 28 -0.55 -0.41 -49.46
C GLY A 28 -1.17 -1.83 -49.59
N ILE A 29 -2.32 -1.89 -50.33
CA ILE A 29 -3.11 -3.13 -50.42
C ILE A 29 -2.52 -4.10 -51.47
N ASN A 30 -1.84 -3.56 -52.51
CA ASN A 30 -1.38 -4.34 -53.66
C ASN A 30 0.03 -4.96 -53.46
N ASP A 31 0.83 -4.50 -52.50
CA ASP A 31 2.18 -5.02 -52.18
C ASP A 31 2.30 -5.24 -50.67
N PHE A 32 1.36 -6.03 -50.12
CA PHE A 32 1.31 -6.28 -48.70
C PHE A 32 2.54 -7.01 -48.22
N LYS A 33 3.27 -6.33 -47.31
CA LYS A 33 4.40 -6.91 -46.55
C LYS A 33 4.22 -6.56 -45.07
N LEU A 34 4.60 -7.48 -44.21
CA LEU A 34 4.67 -7.23 -42.77
C LEU A 34 6.16 -7.12 -42.39
N SER A 35 6.58 -5.95 -41.99
CA SER A 35 7.93 -5.66 -41.52
C SER A 35 7.96 -5.51 -40.00
N GLU A 36 9.14 -5.58 -39.40
CA GLU A 36 9.32 -5.38 -37.97
C GLU A 36 8.81 -4.02 -37.51
N ASN A 37 8.94 -2.98 -38.35
CA ASN A 37 8.45 -1.63 -38.07
C ASN A 37 6.93 -1.49 -38.04
N ASP A 38 6.20 -2.48 -38.57
CA ASP A 38 4.73 -2.49 -38.56
C ASP A 38 4.18 -3.15 -37.31
N LEU A 39 5.03 -3.87 -36.58
CA LEU A 39 4.63 -4.59 -35.38
C LEU A 39 4.26 -3.65 -34.25
N VAL A 40 3.11 -3.92 -33.65
CA VAL A 40 2.56 -3.15 -32.54
C VAL A 40 2.38 -4.07 -31.34
N ILE A 41 2.90 -3.64 -30.21
CA ILE A 41 2.72 -4.31 -28.92
C ILE A 41 1.51 -3.73 -28.22
N GLU A 42 0.63 -4.62 -27.77
CA GLU A 42 -0.42 -4.28 -26.83
C GLU A 42 0.13 -4.32 -25.41
N GLU A 43 0.44 -3.14 -24.87
CA GLU A 43 0.74 -3.00 -23.45
C GLU A 43 -0.57 -3.08 -22.66
N SER A 44 -0.89 -4.27 -22.21
CA SER A 44 -1.85 -4.46 -21.14
C SER A 44 -1.22 -3.92 -19.86
N PHE A 45 -1.39 -2.64 -19.59
CA PHE A 45 -1.30 -2.18 -18.21
C PHE A 45 -2.45 -2.87 -17.46
N HIS A 46 -2.21 -4.06 -16.97
CA HIS A 46 -2.99 -4.55 -15.86
C HIS A 46 -2.77 -3.51 -14.75
N LYS A 47 -3.64 -2.53 -14.68
CA LYS A 47 -3.80 -1.70 -13.49
C LYS A 47 -4.28 -2.66 -12.40
N SER A 48 -3.34 -3.43 -11.87
CA SER A 48 -3.58 -4.33 -10.77
C SER A 48 -4.06 -3.47 -9.61
N GLN A 49 -5.33 -3.66 -9.27
CA GLN A 49 -5.92 -2.97 -8.14
C GLN A 49 -5.11 -3.28 -6.88
N MET A 50 -4.76 -2.24 -6.14
CA MET A 50 -3.99 -2.35 -4.92
C MET A 50 -4.89 -2.18 -3.70
N SER A 51 -4.65 -2.97 -2.67
CA SER A 51 -5.27 -2.79 -1.35
C SER A 51 -4.21 -2.31 -0.38
N THR A 52 -4.44 -1.11 0.16
CA THR A 52 -3.54 -0.47 1.12
C THR A 52 -4.19 -0.45 2.49
N VAL A 53 -3.42 -0.82 3.51
CA VAL A 53 -3.76 -0.54 4.92
C VAL A 53 -2.76 0.48 5.45
N LEU A 54 -3.28 1.58 5.95
CA LEU A 54 -2.51 2.62 6.61
C LEU A 54 -2.64 2.46 8.12
N MET A 55 -1.51 2.20 8.79
CA MET A 55 -1.40 2.08 10.24
C MET A 55 -0.88 3.38 10.82
N VAL A 56 -1.58 3.95 11.80
CA VAL A 56 -1.17 5.17 12.50
C VAL A 56 -0.95 4.89 13.97
N ASP A 57 0.24 5.16 14.43
CA ASP A 57 0.61 5.07 15.85
C ASP A 57 -0.06 6.19 16.65
N ILE A 58 -0.74 5.83 17.73
CA ILE A 58 -1.34 6.75 18.69
C ILE A 58 -0.80 6.55 20.11
N SER A 59 0.37 5.92 20.21
CA SER A 59 1.06 5.73 21.49
C SER A 59 1.54 7.04 22.09
N HIS A 60 1.83 7.02 23.38
CA HIS A 60 2.21 8.20 24.13
C HIS A 60 3.51 8.88 23.61
N SER A 61 4.41 8.13 22.98
CA SER A 61 5.62 8.67 22.37
C SER A 61 5.35 9.72 21.29
N MET A 62 4.20 9.66 20.64
CA MET A 62 3.80 10.63 19.60
C MET A 62 3.62 12.06 20.09
N ILE A 63 3.64 12.31 21.42
CA ILE A 63 3.54 13.64 22.06
C ILE A 63 4.60 13.86 23.15
N LEU A 64 5.56 12.92 23.31
CA LEU A 64 6.60 13.05 24.34
C LEU A 64 7.60 14.14 23.99
N TYR A 65 8.24 14.66 25.05
CA TYR A 65 9.32 15.65 24.96
C TYR A 65 8.94 17.01 24.37
N GLY A 66 7.64 17.37 24.39
CA GLY A 66 7.16 18.63 23.82
C GLY A 66 7.08 18.66 22.30
N GLU A 67 7.33 17.55 21.63
CA GLU A 67 7.17 17.39 20.19
C GLU A 67 5.78 16.87 19.86
N ASP A 68 5.09 17.56 18.98
CA ASP A 68 3.81 17.12 18.43
C ASP A 68 4.04 16.33 17.13
N ARG A 69 4.20 15.02 17.25
CA ARG A 69 4.39 14.12 16.11
C ARG A 69 3.06 13.63 15.53
N ILE A 70 2.00 13.66 16.32
CA ILE A 70 0.68 13.19 15.85
C ILE A 70 0.06 14.12 14.82
N THR A 71 0.26 15.43 14.93
CA THR A 71 -0.27 16.38 13.94
C THR A 71 0.32 16.19 12.55
N PRO A 72 1.64 16.12 12.34
CA PRO A 72 2.19 15.77 11.03
C PRO A 72 1.78 14.36 10.57
N ALA A 73 1.72 13.37 11.46
CA ALA A 73 1.26 12.02 11.13
C ALA A 73 -0.16 12.02 10.56
N LYS A 74 -1.09 12.75 11.18
CA LYS A 74 -2.45 12.92 10.68
C LYS A 74 -2.47 13.58 9.29
N LYS A 75 -1.69 14.65 9.09
CA LYS A 75 -1.60 15.34 7.79
C LYS A 75 -1.11 14.39 6.69
N VAL A 76 -0.07 13.60 6.96
CA VAL A 76 0.44 12.59 6.01
C VAL A 76 -0.61 11.53 5.73
N ALA A 77 -1.29 11.02 6.76
CA ALA A 77 -2.33 10.00 6.61
C ALA A 77 -3.51 10.52 5.76
N MET A 78 -3.94 11.75 5.99
CA MET A 78 -5.01 12.40 5.23
C MET A 78 -4.59 12.62 3.77
N ALA A 79 -3.39 13.18 3.54
CA ALA A 79 -2.87 13.43 2.21
C ALA A 79 -2.72 12.15 1.39
N LEU A 80 -2.16 11.08 2.00
CA LEU A 80 -2.02 9.78 1.35
C LEU A 80 -3.39 9.16 1.02
N SER A 81 -4.35 9.26 1.93
CA SER A 81 -5.70 8.75 1.72
C SER A 81 -6.42 9.47 0.58
N GLU A 82 -6.30 10.80 0.52
CA GLU A 82 -6.86 11.63 -0.55
C GLU A 82 -6.17 11.34 -1.88
N PHE A 83 -4.85 11.25 -1.88
CA PHE A 83 -4.06 10.92 -3.07
C PHE A 83 -4.48 9.58 -3.68
N ILE A 84 -4.58 8.51 -2.85
CA ILE A 84 -4.98 7.18 -3.33
C ILE A 84 -6.40 7.23 -3.89
N LYS A 85 -7.35 7.83 -3.19
CA LYS A 85 -8.75 7.92 -3.64
C LYS A 85 -8.93 8.69 -4.94
N THR A 86 -8.18 9.80 -5.09
CA THR A 86 -8.31 10.68 -6.24
C THR A 86 -7.57 10.12 -7.45
N ARG A 87 -6.33 9.65 -7.25
CA ARG A 87 -5.46 9.22 -8.35
C ARG A 87 -5.71 7.77 -8.77
N TYR A 88 -6.11 6.93 -7.82
CA TYR A 88 -6.31 5.50 -8.01
C TYR A 88 -7.69 5.05 -7.49
N PRO A 89 -8.80 5.48 -8.14
CA PRO A 89 -10.16 5.25 -7.62
C PRO A 89 -10.57 3.77 -7.56
N LYS A 90 -9.83 2.88 -8.23
CA LYS A 90 -10.02 1.43 -8.18
C LYS A 90 -9.26 0.76 -7.02
N ASP A 91 -8.32 1.47 -6.41
CA ASP A 91 -7.56 0.98 -5.26
C ASP A 91 -8.39 1.16 -3.98
N SER A 92 -8.14 0.30 -3.02
CA SER A 92 -8.75 0.44 -1.70
C SER A 92 -7.74 0.91 -0.68
N ILE A 93 -8.17 1.83 0.19
CA ILE A 93 -7.41 2.24 1.37
C ILE A 93 -8.26 2.09 2.61
N ASP A 94 -7.75 1.36 3.57
CA ASP A 94 -8.31 1.21 4.91
C ASP A 94 -7.32 1.77 5.93
N ILE A 95 -7.82 2.30 7.03
CA ILE A 95 -7.01 2.90 8.07
C ILE A 95 -7.25 2.20 9.38
N LEU A 96 -6.18 1.95 10.10
CA LEU A 96 -6.24 1.52 11.49
C LEU A 96 -5.30 2.36 12.36
N VAL A 97 -5.61 2.42 13.62
CA VAL A 97 -4.74 2.99 14.65
C VAL A 97 -4.29 1.90 15.61
N PHE A 98 -3.13 2.08 16.18
CA PHE A 98 -2.59 1.15 17.16
C PHE A 98 -1.90 1.87 18.32
N GLY A 99 -2.05 1.27 19.49
CA GLY A 99 -1.45 1.65 20.76
C GLY A 99 -1.18 0.39 21.56
N ASN A 100 -1.85 0.16 22.69
CA ASN A 100 -1.81 -1.14 23.39
C ASN A 100 -2.50 -2.26 22.58
N ASP A 101 -3.58 -1.89 21.88
CA ASP A 101 -4.33 -2.71 20.93
C ASP A 101 -4.43 -1.97 19.59
N ALA A 102 -5.11 -2.58 18.60
CA ALA A 102 -5.34 -1.98 17.30
C ALA A 102 -6.82 -2.05 16.94
N TRP A 103 -7.32 -1.01 16.25
CA TRP A 103 -8.69 -0.98 15.74
C TRP A 103 -8.79 -0.16 14.45
N PRO A 104 -9.73 -0.52 13.56
CA PRO A 104 -9.95 0.24 12.33
C PRO A 104 -10.66 1.55 12.62
N ILE A 105 -10.39 2.56 11.80
CA ILE A 105 -11.08 3.86 11.84
C ILE A 105 -11.52 4.27 10.44
N ALA A 106 -12.51 5.16 10.36
CA ALA A 106 -12.86 5.77 9.09
C ALA A 106 -11.92 6.95 8.78
N ILE A 107 -11.70 7.23 7.49
CA ILE A 107 -10.84 8.34 7.04
C ILE A 107 -11.32 9.68 7.61
N LYS A 108 -12.62 9.88 7.72
CA LYS A 108 -13.24 11.09 8.31
C LYS A 108 -12.85 11.34 9.77
N ASP A 109 -12.43 10.29 10.48
CA ASP A 109 -12.06 10.34 11.89
C ASP A 109 -10.58 10.73 12.11
N LEU A 110 -9.75 10.68 11.06
CA LEU A 110 -8.33 11.04 11.11
C LEU A 110 -8.05 12.41 11.75
N PRO A 111 -8.76 13.50 11.40
CA PRO A 111 -8.51 14.82 12.00
C PRO A 111 -8.71 14.84 13.51
N TYR A 112 -9.59 13.99 14.02
CA TYR A 112 -10.01 13.95 15.43
C TYR A 112 -9.20 12.94 16.27
N LEU A 113 -8.23 12.25 15.69
CA LEU A 113 -7.37 11.32 16.42
C LEU A 113 -6.67 12.03 17.58
N LYS A 114 -6.70 11.36 18.73
CA LYS A 114 -5.99 11.77 19.94
C LYS A 114 -5.01 10.69 20.33
N VAL A 115 -3.85 11.12 20.80
CA VAL A 115 -2.88 10.22 21.44
C VAL A 115 -3.41 9.83 22.80
N GLY A 116 -3.29 8.54 23.13
CA GLY A 116 -3.65 8.02 24.43
C GLY A 116 -2.40 7.64 25.26
N PRO A 117 -2.62 7.25 26.54
CA PRO A 117 -1.55 6.75 27.40
C PRO A 117 -1.18 5.30 27.02
N TYR A 118 -0.94 5.07 25.73
CA TYR A 118 -0.70 3.75 25.18
C TYR A 118 0.80 3.51 24.95
N HIS A 119 1.19 2.26 25.04
CA HIS A 119 2.47 1.76 24.53
C HIS A 119 2.30 1.37 23.06
N THR A 120 3.41 1.11 22.38
CA THR A 120 3.42 0.77 20.95
C THR A 120 3.36 -0.74 20.76
N ASN A 121 2.15 -1.29 20.51
CA ASN A 121 1.93 -2.70 20.18
C ASN A 121 1.85 -2.88 18.66
N THR A 122 3.00 -2.91 18.02
CA THR A 122 3.12 -3.09 16.56
C THR A 122 2.58 -4.44 16.11
N VAL A 123 2.71 -5.50 16.93
CA VAL A 123 2.19 -6.84 16.62
C VAL A 123 0.68 -6.82 16.47
N ALA A 124 -0.04 -6.16 17.38
CA ALA A 124 -1.50 -6.04 17.28
C ALA A 124 -1.90 -5.27 16.02
N GLY A 125 -1.19 -4.18 15.70
CA GLY A 125 -1.41 -3.40 14.48
C GLY A 125 -1.19 -4.22 13.22
N LEU A 126 -0.06 -4.91 13.11
CA LEU A 126 0.26 -5.76 11.95
C LEU A 126 -0.72 -6.92 11.79
N SER A 127 -1.09 -7.59 12.89
CA SER A 127 -2.06 -8.69 12.87
C SER A 127 -3.41 -8.21 12.32
N LEU A 128 -3.91 -7.07 12.79
CA LEU A 128 -5.15 -6.48 12.29
C LEU A 128 -5.02 -6.07 10.81
N ALA A 129 -3.91 -5.43 10.42
CA ALA A 129 -3.68 -5.04 9.04
C ALA A 129 -3.67 -6.25 8.09
N MET A 130 -3.01 -7.34 8.49
CA MET A 130 -2.99 -8.59 7.72
C MET A 130 -4.40 -9.19 7.59
N ASP A 131 -5.19 -9.19 8.67
CA ASP A 131 -6.56 -9.71 8.64
C ASP A 131 -7.47 -8.86 7.74
N MET A 132 -7.30 -7.54 7.74
CA MET A 132 -8.01 -6.65 6.83
C MET A 132 -7.63 -6.93 5.37
N LEU A 133 -6.33 -7.10 5.07
CA LEU A 133 -5.84 -7.41 3.73
C LEU A 133 -6.21 -8.82 3.25
N ARG A 134 -6.29 -9.80 4.13
CA ARG A 134 -6.75 -11.18 3.77
C ARG A 134 -8.16 -11.17 3.19
N ARG A 135 -9.04 -10.29 3.68
CA ARG A 135 -10.42 -10.15 3.19
C ARG A 135 -10.53 -9.46 1.83
N LYS A 136 -9.46 -8.81 1.35
CA LYS A 136 -9.44 -8.17 0.04
C LYS A 136 -9.11 -9.18 -1.06
N ARG A 137 -9.83 -9.08 -2.18
CA ARG A 137 -9.64 -9.97 -3.34
C ARG A 137 -8.42 -9.60 -4.20
N ASN A 138 -7.93 -8.38 -4.08
CA ASN A 138 -6.83 -7.87 -4.87
C ASN A 138 -5.53 -8.64 -4.57
N THR A 139 -4.75 -8.93 -5.60
CA THR A 139 -3.47 -9.63 -5.48
C THR A 139 -2.41 -8.74 -4.83
N ASN A 140 -2.38 -7.45 -5.23
CA ASN A 140 -1.41 -6.50 -4.70
C ASN A 140 -1.92 -5.90 -3.39
N LYS A 141 -1.13 -6.06 -2.36
CA LYS A 141 -1.43 -5.64 -0.99
C LYS A 141 -0.23 -4.97 -0.39
N GLN A 142 -0.45 -3.86 0.32
CA GLN A 142 0.61 -3.14 1.00
C GLN A 142 0.15 -2.58 2.34
N ILE A 143 1.11 -2.41 3.24
CA ILE A 143 0.93 -1.77 4.53
C ILE A 143 1.85 -0.57 4.59
N PHE A 144 1.30 0.61 4.91
CA PHE A 144 2.07 1.77 5.32
C PHE A 144 1.91 1.96 6.82
N MET A 145 3.02 2.18 7.51
CA MET A 145 3.02 2.43 8.95
C MET A 145 3.60 3.82 9.21
N ILE A 146 2.88 4.61 9.99
CA ILE A 146 3.32 5.91 10.51
C ILE A 146 3.51 5.75 12.01
N THR A 147 4.74 5.76 12.45
CA THR A 147 5.14 5.60 13.86
C THR A 147 6.39 6.42 14.13
N ASP A 148 6.61 6.80 15.37
CA ASP A 148 7.81 7.52 15.83
C ASP A 148 8.73 6.64 16.66
N GLY A 149 8.32 5.41 16.94
CA GLY A 149 8.97 4.60 17.91
C GLY A 149 9.12 3.13 17.59
N LYS A 150 9.78 2.49 18.51
CA LYS A 150 10.01 1.05 18.56
C LYS A 150 8.83 0.34 19.21
N PRO A 151 8.56 -0.91 18.86
CA PRO A 151 7.59 -1.72 19.58
C PRO A 151 7.99 -1.85 21.07
N SER A 152 7.07 -1.51 21.95
CA SER A 152 7.29 -1.48 23.40
C SER A 152 6.26 -2.27 24.19
N CYS A 153 5.29 -2.88 23.52
CA CYS A 153 4.21 -3.61 24.14
C CYS A 153 3.82 -4.84 23.29
N LEU A 154 3.45 -5.91 23.99
CA LEU A 154 2.94 -7.14 23.41
C LEU A 154 1.78 -7.65 24.26
N ARG A 155 0.69 -8.12 23.66
CA ARG A 155 -0.38 -8.81 24.36
C ARG A 155 -0.05 -10.30 24.43
N LEU A 156 0.01 -10.84 25.64
CA LEU A 156 0.26 -12.26 25.89
C LEU A 156 -1.02 -13.09 25.68
N LYS A 157 -0.87 -14.41 25.54
CA LYS A 157 -1.99 -15.34 25.35
C LYS A 157 -2.98 -15.35 26.53
N ASP A 158 -2.53 -14.99 27.72
CA ASP A 158 -3.37 -14.87 28.94
C ASP A 158 -4.10 -13.52 29.04
N GLY A 159 -3.98 -12.66 28.01
CA GLY A 159 -4.62 -11.34 27.92
C GLY A 159 -3.84 -10.22 28.61
N ARG A 160 -2.76 -10.50 29.36
CA ARG A 160 -1.91 -9.50 29.97
C ARG A 160 -1.00 -8.83 28.95
N TYR A 161 -0.57 -7.59 29.25
CA TYR A 161 0.39 -6.86 28.43
C TYR A 161 1.80 -7.01 29.00
N TYR A 162 2.71 -7.49 28.18
CA TYR A 162 4.14 -7.38 28.42
C TYR A 162 4.62 -6.03 27.87
N LYS A 163 5.30 -5.24 28.69
CA LYS A 163 5.72 -3.87 28.35
C LYS A 163 7.17 -3.69 28.69
N ASN A 164 7.93 -3.16 27.73
CA ASN A 164 9.32 -2.78 27.93
C ASN A 164 9.65 -1.53 27.11
N SER A 165 9.82 -0.42 27.77
CA SER A 165 10.17 0.87 27.15
C SER A 165 11.68 1.14 27.11
N ASN A 166 12.51 0.28 27.74
CA ASN A 166 13.94 0.46 27.92
C ASN A 166 14.75 -0.17 26.76
N GLY A 167 14.68 0.40 25.56
CA GLY A 167 15.44 -0.08 24.41
C GLY A 167 14.62 -1.00 23.47
N LEU A 168 15.28 -1.62 22.51
CA LEU A 168 14.69 -2.65 21.67
C LEU A 168 14.66 -3.97 22.47
N ASP A 169 13.46 -4.50 22.66
CA ASP A 169 13.27 -5.79 23.31
C ASP A 169 13.23 -6.90 22.26
N PRO A 170 14.19 -7.85 22.27
CA PRO A 170 14.23 -8.94 21.30
C PRO A 170 12.97 -9.81 21.31
N TYR A 171 12.34 -10.00 22.47
CA TYR A 171 11.11 -10.79 22.59
C TYR A 171 9.94 -10.12 21.88
N ILE A 172 9.76 -8.79 22.05
CA ILE A 172 8.71 -8.04 21.35
C ILE A 172 9.04 -7.94 19.86
N THR A 173 10.28 -7.64 19.53
CA THR A 173 10.72 -7.43 18.15
C THR A 173 10.56 -8.70 17.31
N ASN A 174 10.94 -9.86 17.84
CA ASN A 174 10.81 -11.14 17.15
C ASN A 174 9.35 -11.55 16.87
N GLN A 175 8.38 -10.98 17.58
CA GLN A 175 6.96 -11.22 17.29
C GLN A 175 6.40 -10.33 16.17
N CYS A 176 7.15 -9.31 15.75
CA CYS A 176 6.77 -8.44 14.62
C CYS A 176 7.15 -9.04 13.25
N TYR A 177 8.00 -10.06 13.23
CA TYR A 177 8.40 -10.81 12.05
C TYR A 177 7.65 -12.13 11.93
#